data_e17f5e675a18b683407eb473768d2732
#
_entry.id   e17f5e675a18b683407eb473768d2732
#
_cell.length_a   1.000
_cell.length_b   1.000
_cell.length_c   1.000
_cell.angle_alpha   90.00
_cell.angle_beta   90.00
_cell.angle_gamma   90.00
#
_symmetry.space_group_name_H-M   'P 1'
#
loop_
_entity.id
_entity.type
_entity.pdbx_description
1 polymer ?
#
loop_
_entity_poly.entity_id
_entity_poly.type
_entity_poly.pdbx_seq_one_letter_code
_entity_poly.pdbx_strand_id
1 'polypeptide(L)'
;MSILPEHADEEIAQAHAIWGRFDVRIASDRPLLALVAWGMNLRSRLSGIATGDQAIFVRREAFAGFPEIPLMEDIAFSRRMKRRGPPACLRACVTTSARRWEARGVVRTILLMWRLRLLYALGMTPQRLAREYADQR
;
A
#
# COMPACT_ATOMS: atom_id res chain seq x y z
N MET A 1 1.95 -8.03 10.82
CA MET A 1 0.84 -7.35 11.51
C MET A 1 1.13 -5.85 11.57
N SER A 2 0.14 -5.05 11.28
CA SER A 2 0.28 -3.59 11.29
C SER A 2 -0.42 -3.00 12.51
N ILE A 3 0.17 -1.96 13.08
CA ILE A 3 -0.37 -1.26 14.24
C ILE A 3 -0.77 0.14 13.81
N LEU A 4 -2.05 0.48 13.98
CA LEU A 4 -2.57 1.80 13.65
C LEU A 4 -2.02 2.85 14.63
N PRO A 5 -1.86 4.11 14.18
CA PRO A 5 -1.45 5.18 15.08
C PRO A 5 -2.53 5.49 16.11
N GLU A 6 -2.09 6.03 17.24
CA GLU A 6 -2.99 6.54 18.24
C GLU A 6 -3.83 7.67 17.64
N HIS A 7 -5.10 7.74 18.01
CA HIS A 7 -6.04 8.74 17.47
C HIS A 7 -6.34 8.61 15.97
N ALA A 8 -6.19 7.39 15.39
CA ALA A 8 -6.47 7.16 13.99
C ALA A 8 -7.88 7.61 13.58
N ASP A 9 -8.88 7.30 14.42
CA ASP A 9 -10.27 7.65 14.13
C ASP A 9 -10.48 9.17 14.05
N GLU A 10 -9.80 9.93 14.92
CA GLU A 10 -9.90 11.38 14.91
C GLU A 10 -9.28 11.98 13.66
N GLU A 11 -8.13 11.47 13.25
CA GLU A 11 -7.45 11.96 12.06
C GLU A 11 -8.23 11.66 10.80
N ILE A 12 -8.84 10.48 10.70
CA ILE A 12 -9.71 10.12 9.58
C ILE A 12 -10.91 11.07 9.52
N ALA A 13 -11.54 11.35 10.67
CA ALA A 13 -12.69 12.26 10.72
C ALA A 13 -12.32 13.67 10.29
N GLN A 14 -11.14 14.16 10.68
CA GLN A 14 -10.69 15.51 10.34
C GLN A 14 -10.29 15.65 8.86
N ALA A 15 -9.96 14.57 8.20
CA ALA A 15 -9.50 14.60 6.81
C ALA A 15 -10.60 15.00 5.82
N HIS A 16 -11.87 14.77 6.15
CA HIS A 16 -13.04 15.09 5.30
C HIS A 16 -12.95 14.51 3.88
N ALA A 17 -12.17 13.46 3.69
CA ALA A 17 -12.00 12.80 2.40
C ALA A 17 -12.89 11.56 2.28
N ILE A 18 -13.21 11.17 1.04
CA ILE A 18 -13.99 9.96 0.78
C ILE A 18 -13.17 8.71 1.15
N TRP A 19 -11.85 8.76 0.92
CA TRP A 19 -10.93 7.67 1.21
C TRP A 19 -9.53 8.21 1.45
N GLY A 20 -8.67 7.37 1.92
CA GLY A 20 -7.28 7.76 2.12
C GLY A 20 -6.46 6.65 2.74
N ARG A 21 -5.28 7.02 3.22
CA ARG A 21 -4.36 6.07 3.83
C ARG A 21 -3.44 6.79 4.83
N PHE A 22 -2.80 6.00 5.68
CA PHE A 22 -1.76 6.51 6.59
C PHE A 22 -0.39 6.34 5.94
N ASP A 23 0.59 7.15 6.37
CA ASP A 23 1.98 6.87 6.04
C ASP A 23 2.41 5.57 6.73
N VAL A 24 3.39 4.89 6.17
CA VAL A 24 3.88 3.63 6.72
C VAL A 24 5.22 3.83 7.39
N ARG A 25 5.43 3.12 8.51
CA ARG A 25 6.72 2.97 9.15
C ARG A 25 7.01 1.49 9.30
N ILE A 26 8.20 1.06 8.87
CA ILE A 26 8.61 -0.32 9.01
C ILE A 26 9.34 -0.48 10.35
N ALA A 27 8.91 -1.45 11.17
CA ALA A 27 9.46 -1.68 12.50
C ALA A 27 10.86 -2.32 12.40
N SER A 28 11.88 -1.48 12.19
CA SER A 28 13.27 -1.92 12.05
C SER A 28 14.20 -0.74 12.28
N ASP A 29 15.39 -1.03 12.81
CA ASP A 29 16.44 -0.05 12.97
C ASP A 29 17.33 0.09 11.74
N ARG A 30 17.11 -0.71 10.71
CA ARG A 30 17.93 -0.69 9.49
C ARG A 30 17.64 0.56 8.67
N PRO A 31 18.68 1.37 8.35
CA PRO A 31 18.49 2.58 7.54
C PRO A 31 17.87 2.30 6.17
N LEU A 32 18.19 1.15 5.57
CA LEU A 32 17.63 0.78 4.26
C LEU A 32 16.11 0.63 4.33
N LEU A 33 15.58 0.07 5.42
CA LEU A 33 14.12 -0.07 5.58
C LEU A 33 13.45 1.27 5.86
N ALA A 34 14.13 2.20 6.54
CA ALA A 34 13.63 3.56 6.70
C ALA A 34 13.53 4.26 5.33
N LEU A 35 14.51 4.04 4.47
CA LEU A 35 14.48 4.57 3.10
C LEU A 35 13.35 3.97 2.28
N VAL A 36 13.09 2.67 2.42
CA VAL A 36 11.98 1.99 1.75
C VAL A 36 10.65 2.60 2.17
N ALA A 37 10.45 2.80 3.49
CA ALA A 37 9.21 3.40 3.99
C ALA A 37 9.03 4.82 3.47
N TRP A 38 10.09 5.62 3.47
CA TRP A 38 10.05 6.97 2.92
C TRP A 38 9.66 6.97 1.44
N GLY A 39 10.27 6.06 0.66
CA GLY A 39 9.96 5.93 -0.76
C GLY A 39 8.52 5.51 -1.01
N MET A 40 8.00 4.59 -0.21
CA MET A 40 6.60 4.17 -0.30
C MET A 40 5.65 5.34 -0.04
N ASN A 41 5.91 6.12 1.00
CA ASN A 41 5.08 7.26 1.35
C ASN A 41 5.12 8.34 0.27
N LEU A 42 6.31 8.65 -0.26
CA LEU A 42 6.46 9.64 -1.31
C LEU A 42 5.76 9.21 -2.60
N ARG A 43 5.97 7.96 -3.01
CA ARG A 43 5.32 7.42 -4.21
C ARG A 43 3.80 7.49 -4.09
N SER A 44 3.28 7.14 -2.94
CA SER A 44 1.83 7.18 -2.71
C SER A 44 1.28 8.60 -2.79
N ARG A 45 2.01 9.59 -2.27
CA ARG A 45 1.58 10.99 -2.35
C ARG A 45 1.58 11.49 -3.80
N LEU A 46 2.58 11.09 -4.59
CA LEU A 46 2.70 11.54 -5.97
C LEU A 46 1.71 10.83 -6.90
N SER A 47 1.48 9.54 -6.72
CA SER A 47 0.62 8.76 -7.60
C SER A 47 -0.84 8.70 -7.17
N GLY A 48 -1.12 8.91 -5.89
CA GLY A 48 -2.45 8.70 -5.32
C GLY A 48 -2.83 7.23 -5.19
N ILE A 49 -1.87 6.33 -5.30
CA ILE A 49 -2.07 4.89 -5.17
C ILE A 49 -1.64 4.45 -3.78
N ALA A 50 -2.54 3.81 -3.04
CA ALA A 50 -2.26 3.28 -1.71
C ALA A 50 -2.05 1.76 -1.79
N THR A 51 -1.24 1.25 -0.86
CA THR A 51 -1.03 -0.19 -0.72
C THR A 51 -1.61 -0.69 0.59
N GLY A 52 -1.84 -1.99 0.71
CA GLY A 52 -2.42 -2.58 1.92
C GLY A 52 -1.61 -2.30 3.18
N ASP A 53 -0.29 -2.13 3.05
CA ASP A 53 0.59 -1.81 4.18
C ASP A 53 0.32 -0.42 4.78
N GLN A 54 -0.38 0.45 4.06
CA GLN A 54 -0.66 1.82 4.48
C GLN A 54 -2.02 2.00 5.16
N ALA A 55 -2.72 0.90 5.46
CA ALA A 55 -4.02 0.92 6.14
C ALA A 55 -5.02 1.86 5.44
N ILE A 56 -5.50 1.42 4.29
CA ILE A 56 -6.47 2.16 3.50
C ILE A 56 -7.78 2.30 4.27
N PHE A 57 -8.34 3.50 4.31
CA PHE A 57 -9.66 3.73 4.86
C PHE A 57 -10.58 4.34 3.79
N VAL A 58 -11.86 4.10 3.92
CA VAL A 58 -12.87 4.57 2.97
C VAL A 58 -14.19 4.81 3.70
N ARG A 59 -14.92 5.85 3.29
CA ARG A 59 -16.25 6.09 3.86
C ARG A 59 -17.16 4.93 3.51
N ARG A 60 -17.97 4.52 4.46
CA ARG A 60 -18.87 3.37 4.29
C ARG A 60 -19.79 3.53 3.06
N GLU A 61 -20.30 4.74 2.82
CA GLU A 61 -21.19 5.02 1.71
C GLU A 61 -20.51 4.87 0.34
N ALA A 62 -19.18 5.01 0.31
CA ALA A 62 -18.38 4.91 -0.92
C ALA A 62 -17.81 3.52 -1.13
N PHE A 63 -17.89 2.64 -0.14
CA PHE A 63 -17.25 1.34 -0.19
C PHE A 63 -18.13 0.34 -0.94
N ALA A 64 -17.65 -0.12 -2.09
CA ALA A 64 -18.30 -1.15 -2.90
C ALA A 64 -17.54 -2.48 -2.89
N GLY A 65 -16.66 -2.67 -1.89
CA GLY A 65 -15.82 -3.84 -1.80
C GLY A 65 -14.50 -3.69 -2.54
N PHE A 66 -13.57 -4.59 -2.27
CA PHE A 66 -12.31 -4.66 -3.01
C PHE A 66 -12.51 -5.44 -4.31
N PRO A 67 -11.75 -5.14 -5.37
CA PRO A 67 -11.77 -5.98 -6.57
C PRO A 67 -11.37 -7.42 -6.24
N GLU A 68 -12.13 -8.37 -6.75
CA GLU A 68 -11.87 -9.80 -6.51
C GLU A 68 -10.82 -10.33 -7.48
N ILE A 69 -9.56 -9.93 -7.24
CA ILE A 69 -8.43 -10.37 -8.05
C ILE A 69 -7.35 -10.95 -7.14
N PRO A 70 -6.56 -11.92 -7.64
CA PRO A 70 -5.61 -12.65 -6.78
C PRO A 70 -4.40 -11.84 -6.34
N LEU A 71 -4.12 -10.69 -6.97
CA LEU A 71 -2.97 -9.86 -6.65
C LEU A 71 -3.23 -8.44 -7.14
N MET A 72 -2.62 -7.46 -6.50
CA MET A 72 -2.75 -6.03 -6.85
C MET A 72 -4.14 -5.43 -6.61
N GLU A 73 -4.93 -6.04 -5.71
CA GLU A 73 -6.26 -5.55 -5.38
C GLU A 73 -6.24 -4.14 -4.75
N ASP A 74 -5.17 -3.82 -4.02
CA ASP A 74 -4.99 -2.50 -3.42
C ASP A 74 -4.75 -1.42 -4.47
N ILE A 75 -3.97 -1.72 -5.50
CA ILE A 75 -3.72 -0.80 -6.61
C ILE A 75 -5.00 -0.60 -7.43
N ALA A 76 -5.71 -1.68 -7.75
CA ALA A 76 -6.96 -1.60 -8.48
C ALA A 76 -8.02 -0.81 -7.71
N PHE A 77 -8.11 -1.04 -6.39
CA PHE A 77 -9.00 -0.28 -5.51
C PHE A 77 -8.64 1.21 -5.52
N SER A 78 -7.36 1.55 -5.39
CA SER A 78 -6.90 2.93 -5.40
C SER A 78 -7.24 3.63 -6.72
N ARG A 79 -7.03 2.97 -7.85
CA ARG A 79 -7.38 3.52 -9.16
C ARG A 79 -8.87 3.81 -9.28
N ARG A 80 -9.71 2.90 -8.76
CA ARG A 80 -11.16 3.08 -8.76
C ARG A 80 -11.56 4.26 -7.89
N MET A 81 -10.99 4.36 -6.69
CA MET A 81 -11.32 5.43 -5.75
C MET A 81 -10.83 6.80 -6.21
N LYS A 82 -9.71 6.87 -6.93
CA LYS A 82 -9.20 8.14 -7.49
C LYS A 82 -10.19 8.80 -8.45
N ARG A 83 -11.05 8.03 -9.09
CA ARG A 83 -12.10 8.58 -9.95
C ARG A 83 -13.16 9.34 -9.14
N ARG A 84 -13.28 9.04 -7.85
CA ARG A 84 -14.24 9.68 -6.96
C ARG A 84 -13.63 10.85 -6.19
N GLY A 85 -12.32 10.88 -6.06
CA GLY A 85 -11.60 11.94 -5.37
C GLY A 85 -10.20 11.54 -5.00
N PRO A 86 -9.33 12.51 -4.68
CA PRO A 86 -7.96 12.20 -4.26
C PRO A 86 -7.95 11.58 -2.87
N PRO A 87 -6.94 10.73 -2.57
CA PRO A 87 -6.80 10.15 -1.24
C PRO A 87 -6.31 11.17 -0.22
N ALA A 88 -6.80 11.07 1.01
CA ALA A 88 -6.20 11.78 2.12
C ALA A 88 -4.91 11.04 2.51
N CYS A 89 -3.78 11.71 2.36
CA CYS A 89 -2.47 11.15 2.70
C CYS A 89 -2.10 11.62 4.11
N LEU A 90 -2.51 10.86 5.12
CA LEU A 90 -2.28 11.23 6.52
C LEU A 90 -0.83 10.97 6.90
N ARG A 91 -0.23 11.92 7.61
CA ARG A 91 1.16 11.82 8.05
C ARG A 91 1.36 10.92 9.26
N ALA A 92 0.31 10.67 10.02
CA ALA A 92 0.39 9.68 11.08
C ALA A 92 0.76 8.34 10.47
N CYS A 93 1.63 7.59 11.15
CA CYS A 93 2.19 6.37 10.59
C CYS A 93 1.52 5.13 11.15
N VAL A 94 1.13 4.22 10.26
CA VAL A 94 0.87 2.84 10.63
C VAL A 94 2.22 2.12 10.70
N THR A 95 2.44 1.34 11.75
CA THR A 95 3.69 0.59 11.92
C THR A 95 3.49 -0.84 11.44
N THR A 96 4.32 -1.28 10.51
CA THR A 96 4.24 -2.62 9.94
C THR A 96 5.52 -3.40 10.24
N SER A 97 5.42 -4.73 10.25
CA SER A 97 6.55 -5.61 10.53
C SER A 97 7.58 -5.61 9.40
N ALA A 98 8.86 -5.68 9.77
CA ALA A 98 9.96 -5.84 8.83
C ALA A 98 10.15 -7.30 8.38
N ARG A 99 9.35 -8.22 8.91
CA ARG A 99 9.56 -9.66 8.75
C ARG A 99 9.66 -10.09 7.29
N ARG A 100 8.77 -9.59 6.44
CA ARG A 100 8.78 -9.91 5.01
C ARG A 100 10.06 -9.46 4.33
N TRP A 101 10.53 -8.27 4.69
CA TRP A 101 11.74 -7.69 4.11
C TRP A 101 12.99 -8.43 4.53
N GLU A 102 13.06 -8.83 5.80
CA GLU A 102 14.22 -9.53 6.35
C GLU A 102 14.28 -10.98 5.88
N ALA A 103 13.14 -11.65 5.77
CA ALA A 103 13.10 -13.08 5.40
C ALA A 103 13.60 -13.35 3.99
N ARG A 104 13.36 -12.42 3.06
CA ARG A 104 13.74 -12.60 1.64
C ARG A 104 14.92 -11.75 1.22
N GLY A 105 15.44 -10.91 2.11
CA GLY A 105 16.41 -9.89 1.77
C GLY A 105 15.74 -8.63 1.24
N VAL A 106 16.21 -7.48 1.71
CA VAL A 106 15.55 -6.19 1.44
C VAL A 106 15.58 -5.85 -0.05
N VAL A 107 16.76 -5.94 -0.69
CA VAL A 107 16.91 -5.58 -2.10
C VAL A 107 16.10 -6.51 -2.99
N ARG A 108 16.14 -7.81 -2.71
CA ARG A 108 15.38 -8.80 -3.49
C ARG A 108 13.89 -8.53 -3.42
N THR A 109 13.37 -8.19 -2.25
CA THR A 109 11.95 -7.87 -2.07
C THR A 109 11.57 -6.62 -2.84
N ILE A 110 12.39 -5.56 -2.79
CA ILE A 110 12.15 -4.33 -3.55
C ILE A 110 12.07 -4.62 -5.04
N LEU A 111 13.04 -5.36 -5.57
CA LEU A 111 13.08 -5.67 -7.01
C LEU A 111 11.89 -6.51 -7.43
N LEU A 112 11.48 -7.47 -6.61
CA LEU A 112 10.30 -8.29 -6.89
C LEU A 112 9.04 -7.44 -6.95
N MET A 113 8.83 -6.56 -5.97
CA MET A 113 7.66 -5.68 -5.93
C MET A 113 7.63 -4.74 -7.12
N TRP A 114 8.76 -4.15 -7.48
CA TRP A 114 8.85 -3.26 -8.64
C TRP A 114 8.54 -4.01 -9.93
N ARG A 115 9.07 -5.23 -10.06
CA ARG A 115 8.79 -6.05 -11.24
C ARG A 115 7.30 -6.35 -11.37
N LEU A 116 6.66 -6.78 -10.30
CA LEU A 116 5.23 -7.09 -10.32
C LEU A 116 4.38 -5.88 -10.68
N ARG A 117 4.72 -4.71 -10.13
CA ARG A 117 3.99 -3.48 -10.42
C ARG A 117 4.18 -3.03 -11.85
N LEU A 118 5.41 -3.13 -12.37
CA LEU A 118 5.68 -2.79 -13.76
C LEU A 118 4.92 -3.70 -14.71
N LEU A 119 4.94 -5.00 -14.47
CA LEU A 119 4.21 -5.95 -15.30
C LEU A 119 2.70 -5.70 -15.26
N TYR A 120 2.16 -5.37 -14.10
CA TYR A 120 0.76 -5.02 -13.97
C TYR A 120 0.43 -3.74 -14.77
N ALA A 121 1.28 -2.73 -14.69
CA ALA A 121 1.12 -1.49 -15.44
C ALA A 121 1.19 -1.71 -16.96
N LEU A 122 1.96 -2.70 -17.40
CA LEU A 122 2.09 -3.06 -18.81
C LEU A 122 0.96 -3.96 -19.32
N GLY A 123 0.00 -4.30 -18.45
CA GLY A 123 -1.19 -5.04 -18.86
C GLY A 123 -1.21 -6.53 -18.52
N MET A 124 -0.23 -7.04 -17.76
CA MET A 124 -0.26 -8.42 -17.33
C MET A 124 -1.45 -8.65 -16.39
N THR A 125 -2.17 -9.77 -16.58
CA THR A 125 -3.34 -10.06 -15.76
C THR A 125 -2.96 -10.36 -14.31
N PRO A 126 -3.83 -10.03 -13.33
CA PRO A 126 -3.56 -10.37 -11.92
C PRO A 126 -3.34 -11.87 -11.69
N GLN A 127 -4.04 -12.72 -12.43
CA GLN A 127 -3.89 -14.18 -12.34
C GLN A 127 -2.48 -14.61 -12.74
N ARG A 128 -1.94 -14.03 -13.81
CA ARG A 128 -0.59 -14.34 -14.28
C ARG A 128 0.46 -13.81 -13.31
N LEU A 129 0.25 -12.62 -12.76
CA LEU A 129 1.13 -12.05 -11.74
C LEU A 129 1.18 -12.93 -10.49
N ALA A 130 0.04 -13.45 -10.06
CA ALA A 130 -0.02 -14.34 -8.89
C ALA A 130 0.79 -15.61 -9.11
N ARG A 131 0.77 -16.16 -10.32
CA ARG A 131 1.58 -17.34 -10.67
C ARG A 131 3.08 -17.01 -10.63
N GLU A 132 3.48 -15.88 -11.21
CA GLU A 132 4.88 -15.45 -11.15
C GLU A 132 5.34 -15.21 -9.72
N TYR A 133 4.50 -14.61 -8.89
CA TYR A 133 4.82 -14.37 -7.50
C TYR A 133 5.03 -15.68 -6.73
N ALA A 134 4.20 -16.69 -7.00
CA ALA A 134 4.35 -18.00 -6.38
C ALA A 134 5.65 -18.68 -6.80
N ASP A 135 6.07 -18.54 -8.07
CA ASP A 135 7.31 -19.12 -8.57
C ASP A 135 8.55 -18.45 -7.96
N GLN A 136 8.43 -17.21 -7.48
CA GLN A 136 9.55 -16.47 -6.89
C GLN A 136 9.71 -16.71 -5.39
N ARG A 137 8.80 -17.44 -4.76
CA ARG A 137 8.86 -17.73 -3.33
C ARG A 137 9.97 -18.72 -2.97
#